data_40501bd6ba8da94b420927978d331e74
#
_entry.id   40501bd6ba8da94b420927978d331e74
#
_cell.length_a   1.000
_cell.length_b   1.000
_cell.length_c   1.000
_cell.angle_alpha   90.00
_cell.angle_beta   90.00
_cell.angle_gamma   90.00
#
_symmetry.space_group_name_H-M   'P 1'
#
loop_
_entity.id
_entity.type
_entity.pdbx_description
1 polymer ?
#
loop_
_entity_poly.entity_id
_entity_poly.type
_entity_poly.pdbx_seq_one_letter_code
_entity_poly.pdbx_strand_id
1 'polypeptide(L)'
;MNIEDAVKHLHIPHELNEFIGDYYKALVKRADIDLLGESEFRCFARFLEMYASSRYQFADKAMRRLFQFLHMLIYIDEDGKPRHLELYPVQKFIMCGIFGLRTPDGGYVVNTANLYMARRNGKSFLLSGVLHYLMGMSKFRNELIVLASCKGQNATICFNEFTKFIENDPYLAETFSNVNKTACWAKNKNTGNRLDMFRTGGGAKNSLDGYTNKVAVIDEEMLCDEIIPKTIQDGQAHFKDSLLVTMSTAQFSVGSDNHKKWLTLRKMLYEDALLDNVFLFLAEPNLEELQAKEFGQITTWGKANPVLLFEADGFTVKKHIKEKYAQKARAACTEKGFALQSFVTKQCNAWYSAEDRSLCSYDQLKDCGVDYGMEEVITKGYIDWYLGVDLSQTLDLSSVVLLCFVGESKTGKLLKKNSPAARHRLFMHVMSWMPENKLQAHIEKDKFSYTDYVGTELFLCNGAGGDNIDTPQIFEQLDTLRKCQVFLGNSFDCQ
;
A
#
# COMPACT_ATOMS: atom_id res chain seq x y z
N MET A 1 -16.34 -12.66 12.80
CA MET A 1 -17.67 -12.66 12.08
C MET A 1 -17.68 -13.81 11.09
N ASN A 2 -18.77 -14.60 11.01
CA ASN A 2 -18.90 -15.59 9.94
C ASN A 2 -19.34 -14.85 8.66
N ILE A 3 -18.41 -14.71 7.70
CA ILE A 3 -18.63 -13.95 6.46
C ILE A 3 -19.72 -14.64 5.60
N GLU A 4 -19.75 -15.99 5.58
CA GLU A 4 -20.74 -16.76 4.83
C GLU A 4 -22.16 -16.45 5.27
N ASP A 5 -22.40 -16.43 6.57
CA ASP A 5 -23.72 -16.07 7.12
C ASP A 5 -24.01 -14.59 6.90
N ALA A 6 -23.05 -13.72 7.14
CA ALA A 6 -23.22 -12.28 7.03
C ALA A 6 -23.61 -11.85 5.60
N VAL A 7 -22.94 -12.39 4.56
CA VAL A 7 -23.25 -12.05 3.18
C VAL A 7 -24.65 -12.50 2.76
N LYS A 8 -25.11 -13.67 3.23
CA LYS A 8 -26.45 -14.20 2.93
C LYS A 8 -27.58 -13.39 3.56
N HIS A 9 -27.30 -12.65 4.63
CA HIS A 9 -28.27 -11.79 5.30
C HIS A 9 -28.35 -10.36 4.72
N LEU A 10 -27.47 -9.99 3.78
CA LEU A 10 -27.57 -8.71 3.11
C LEU A 10 -28.81 -8.66 2.21
N HIS A 11 -29.52 -7.55 2.27
CA HIS A 11 -30.64 -7.27 1.39
C HIS A 11 -30.21 -6.29 0.29
N ILE A 12 -30.38 -6.69 -0.98
CA ILE A 12 -30.13 -5.82 -2.12
C ILE A 12 -31.44 -5.16 -2.53
N PRO A 13 -31.56 -3.83 -2.45
CA PRO A 13 -32.70 -3.11 -2.96
C PRO A 13 -32.96 -3.44 -4.44
N HIS A 14 -34.25 -3.56 -4.80
CA HIS A 14 -34.64 -3.96 -6.15
C HIS A 14 -34.04 -3.04 -7.23
N GLU A 15 -33.96 -1.74 -6.95
CA GLU A 15 -33.42 -0.71 -7.83
C GLU A 15 -31.93 -0.88 -8.13
N LEU A 16 -31.19 -1.47 -7.19
CA LEU A 16 -29.76 -1.74 -7.34
C LEU A 16 -29.46 -3.09 -8.00
N ASN A 17 -30.47 -3.98 -8.11
CA ASN A 17 -30.22 -5.33 -8.58
C ASN A 17 -29.64 -5.40 -10.01
N GLU A 18 -30.09 -4.49 -10.89
CA GLU A 18 -29.52 -4.36 -12.25
C GLU A 18 -28.03 -4.03 -12.27
N PHE A 19 -27.55 -3.29 -11.28
CA PHE A 19 -26.20 -2.75 -11.25
C PHE A 19 -25.22 -3.63 -10.48
N ILE A 20 -25.65 -4.15 -9.32
CA ILE A 20 -24.78 -4.89 -8.38
C ILE A 20 -25.32 -6.27 -7.98
N GLY A 21 -26.45 -6.71 -8.51
CA GLY A 21 -27.05 -8.01 -8.19
C GLY A 21 -26.15 -9.20 -8.58
N ASP A 22 -25.51 -9.12 -9.75
CA ASP A 22 -24.54 -10.14 -10.17
C ASP A 22 -23.32 -10.18 -9.23
N TYR A 23 -22.89 -9.02 -8.71
CA TYR A 23 -21.80 -8.99 -7.76
C TYR A 23 -22.20 -9.57 -6.41
N TYR A 24 -23.38 -9.24 -5.91
CA TYR A 24 -23.91 -9.88 -4.70
C TYR A 24 -23.98 -11.41 -4.83
N LYS A 25 -24.50 -11.90 -5.96
CA LYS A 25 -24.50 -13.34 -6.26
C LYS A 25 -23.09 -13.92 -6.24
N ALA A 26 -22.12 -13.21 -6.81
CA ALA A 26 -20.72 -13.63 -6.81
C ALA A 26 -20.14 -13.67 -5.38
N LEU A 27 -20.44 -12.67 -4.53
CA LEU A 27 -20.01 -12.67 -3.12
C LEU A 27 -20.54 -13.88 -2.35
N VAL A 28 -21.86 -14.19 -2.48
CA VAL A 28 -22.47 -15.37 -1.85
C VAL A 28 -21.76 -16.65 -2.29
N LYS A 29 -21.57 -16.84 -3.60
CA LYS A 29 -20.93 -18.04 -4.15
C LYS A 29 -19.46 -18.16 -3.75
N ARG A 30 -18.75 -17.06 -3.65
CA ARG A 30 -17.36 -17.04 -3.21
C ARG A 30 -17.23 -17.29 -1.71
N ALA A 31 -18.18 -16.83 -0.91
CA ALA A 31 -18.25 -17.14 0.52
C ALA A 31 -18.48 -18.66 0.76
N ASP A 32 -19.37 -19.29 0.00
CA ASP A 32 -19.64 -20.75 0.08
C ASP A 32 -18.37 -21.61 -0.12
N ILE A 33 -17.34 -21.09 -0.77
CA ILE A 33 -16.07 -21.81 -1.07
C ILE A 33 -14.83 -21.15 -0.44
N ASP A 34 -15.03 -20.28 0.55
CA ASP A 34 -13.98 -19.54 1.27
C ASP A 34 -13.02 -18.75 0.35
N LEU A 35 -13.56 -18.08 -0.67
CA LEU A 35 -12.81 -17.20 -1.57
C LEU A 35 -13.28 -15.73 -1.51
N LEU A 36 -13.98 -15.36 -0.44
CA LEU A 36 -14.39 -13.99 -0.15
C LEU A 36 -13.62 -13.46 1.07
N GLY A 37 -12.86 -12.36 0.88
CA GLY A 37 -12.17 -11.66 1.96
C GLY A 37 -13.11 -10.76 2.76
N GLU A 38 -12.85 -10.65 4.06
CA GLU A 38 -13.66 -9.80 4.97
C GLU A 38 -13.62 -8.33 4.55
N SER A 39 -12.44 -7.82 4.15
CA SER A 39 -12.30 -6.44 3.69
C SER A 39 -13.17 -6.15 2.47
N GLU A 40 -13.20 -7.05 1.47
CA GLU A 40 -14.04 -6.92 0.28
C GLU A 40 -15.54 -6.93 0.63
N PHE A 41 -15.95 -7.84 1.51
CA PHE A 41 -17.31 -7.91 2.03
C PHE A 41 -17.72 -6.59 2.73
N ARG A 42 -16.87 -6.08 3.61
CA ARG A 42 -17.15 -4.82 4.33
C ARG A 42 -17.26 -3.61 3.40
N CYS A 43 -16.46 -3.55 2.35
CA CYS A 43 -16.59 -2.50 1.32
C CYS A 43 -17.99 -2.54 0.65
N PHE A 44 -18.50 -3.73 0.39
CA PHE A 44 -19.83 -3.91 -0.21
C PHE A 44 -20.97 -3.58 0.78
N ALA A 45 -20.88 -4.08 2.02
CA ALA A 45 -21.85 -3.80 3.07
C ALA A 45 -21.97 -2.30 3.34
N ARG A 46 -20.83 -1.60 3.46
CA ARG A 46 -20.80 -0.15 3.64
C ARG A 46 -21.51 0.62 2.50
N PHE A 47 -21.29 0.23 1.25
CA PHE A 47 -22.00 0.86 0.14
C PHE A 47 -23.53 0.73 0.29
N LEU A 48 -24.03 -0.45 0.69
CA LEU A 48 -25.45 -0.68 0.95
C LEU A 48 -25.97 0.16 2.12
N GLU A 49 -25.21 0.30 3.18
CA GLU A 49 -25.55 1.15 4.33
C GLU A 49 -25.65 2.64 3.93
N MET A 50 -24.68 3.12 3.15
CA MET A 50 -24.72 4.49 2.62
C MET A 50 -25.97 4.71 1.75
N TYR A 51 -26.31 3.77 0.89
CA TYR A 51 -27.52 3.81 0.10
C TYR A 51 -28.78 3.81 0.99
N ALA A 52 -28.87 2.87 1.94
CA ALA A 52 -30.00 2.74 2.86
C ALA A 52 -30.18 3.94 3.79
N SER A 53 -29.14 4.73 4.03
CA SER A 53 -29.21 5.91 4.90
C SER A 53 -30.13 7.02 4.38
N SER A 54 -30.56 6.93 3.12
CA SER A 54 -31.40 7.93 2.42
C SER A 54 -30.80 9.35 2.37
N ARG A 55 -29.54 9.51 2.80
CA ARG A 55 -28.79 10.80 2.68
C ARG A 55 -28.39 11.08 1.23
N TYR A 56 -28.33 10.06 0.41
CA TYR A 56 -27.82 10.10 -0.95
C TYR A 56 -28.81 9.46 -1.91
N GLN A 57 -28.76 9.90 -3.17
CA GLN A 57 -29.58 9.35 -4.25
C GLN A 57 -28.72 8.50 -5.19
N PHE A 58 -29.23 7.37 -5.65
CA PHE A 58 -28.53 6.57 -6.66
C PHE A 58 -28.80 7.13 -8.05
N ALA A 59 -27.74 7.35 -8.82
CA ALA A 59 -27.79 7.98 -10.15
C ALA A 59 -27.95 6.92 -11.25
N ASP A 60 -29.08 6.18 -11.27
CA ASP A 60 -29.35 5.06 -12.17
C ASP A 60 -29.11 5.39 -13.65
N LYS A 61 -29.65 6.53 -14.14
CA LYS A 61 -29.47 6.97 -15.53
C LYS A 61 -28.00 7.24 -15.88
N ALA A 62 -27.24 7.82 -14.94
CA ALA A 62 -25.81 8.09 -15.14
C ALA A 62 -25.00 6.79 -15.14
N MET A 63 -25.35 5.84 -14.28
CA MET A 63 -24.70 4.52 -14.23
C MET A 63 -24.99 3.68 -15.47
N ARG A 64 -26.23 3.64 -15.97
CA ARG A 64 -26.55 2.98 -17.25
C ARG A 64 -25.75 3.58 -18.40
N ARG A 65 -25.65 4.92 -18.46
CA ARG A 65 -24.86 5.62 -19.50
C ARG A 65 -23.37 5.25 -19.39
N LEU A 66 -22.81 5.20 -18.18
CA LEU A 66 -21.44 4.81 -17.95
C LEU A 66 -21.19 3.37 -18.43
N PHE A 67 -22.03 2.41 -18.04
CA PHE A 67 -21.89 1.01 -18.43
C PHE A 67 -22.06 0.80 -19.95
N GLN A 68 -23.04 1.47 -20.57
CA GLN A 68 -23.22 1.43 -22.02
C GLN A 68 -21.99 2.00 -22.75
N PHE A 69 -21.47 3.14 -22.29
CA PHE A 69 -20.26 3.73 -22.88
C PHE A 69 -19.06 2.77 -22.76
N LEU A 70 -18.81 2.21 -21.57
CA LEU A 70 -17.72 1.27 -21.39
C LEU A 70 -17.87 0.03 -22.27
N HIS A 71 -19.09 -0.49 -22.41
CA HIS A 71 -19.36 -1.62 -23.29
C HIS A 71 -19.14 -1.30 -24.78
N MET A 72 -19.27 -0.04 -25.19
CA MET A 72 -18.99 0.37 -26.57
C MET A 72 -17.50 0.41 -26.90
N LEU A 73 -16.61 0.51 -25.89
CA LEU A 73 -15.17 0.55 -26.12
C LEU A 73 -14.66 -0.78 -26.72
N ILE A 74 -13.82 -0.67 -27.75
CA ILE A 74 -13.26 -1.82 -28.45
C ILE A 74 -11.79 -1.99 -28.05
N TYR A 75 -11.41 -3.20 -27.65
CA TYR A 75 -10.04 -3.61 -27.44
C TYR A 75 -9.71 -4.87 -28.26
N ILE A 76 -8.44 -5.13 -28.46
CA ILE A 76 -7.96 -6.36 -29.13
C ILE A 76 -7.60 -7.36 -28.03
N ASP A 77 -8.21 -8.56 -28.07
CA ASP A 77 -7.93 -9.65 -27.13
C ASP A 77 -6.58 -10.34 -27.40
N GLU A 78 -6.23 -11.33 -26.57
CA GLU A 78 -4.98 -12.09 -26.69
C GLU A 78 -4.89 -12.89 -28.02
N ASP A 79 -6.02 -13.19 -28.65
CA ASP A 79 -6.11 -13.86 -29.96
C ASP A 79 -6.03 -12.89 -31.13
N GLY A 80 -5.88 -11.59 -30.89
CA GLY A 80 -5.87 -10.55 -31.91
C GLY A 80 -7.25 -10.17 -32.44
N LYS A 81 -8.34 -10.52 -31.73
CA LYS A 81 -9.70 -10.23 -32.16
C LYS A 81 -10.27 -9.00 -31.45
N PRO A 82 -11.04 -8.15 -32.18
CA PRO A 82 -11.73 -7.04 -31.55
C PRO A 82 -12.86 -7.55 -30.62
N ARG A 83 -12.92 -6.97 -29.41
CA ARG A 83 -13.92 -7.26 -28.39
C ARG A 83 -14.44 -5.97 -27.79
N HIS A 84 -15.70 -5.98 -27.41
CA HIS A 84 -16.27 -4.94 -26.55
C HIS A 84 -15.82 -5.14 -25.09
N LEU A 85 -15.61 -4.02 -24.38
CA LEU A 85 -15.26 -4.08 -22.97
C LEU A 85 -16.45 -4.56 -22.15
N GLU A 86 -16.33 -5.74 -21.58
CA GLU A 86 -17.30 -6.31 -20.65
C GLU A 86 -16.79 -6.20 -19.22
N LEU A 87 -17.59 -5.57 -18.36
CA LEU A 87 -17.25 -5.39 -16.96
C LEU A 87 -17.58 -6.66 -16.16
N TYR A 88 -16.60 -7.11 -15.39
CA TYR A 88 -16.86 -8.10 -14.33
C TYR A 88 -17.82 -7.53 -13.27
N PRO A 89 -18.60 -8.40 -12.57
CA PRO A 89 -19.51 -7.95 -11.52
C PRO A 89 -18.86 -7.03 -10.48
N VAL A 90 -17.64 -7.35 -10.02
CA VAL A 90 -16.88 -6.53 -9.10
C VAL A 90 -16.52 -5.15 -9.68
N GLN A 91 -16.22 -5.08 -10.98
CA GLN A 91 -15.92 -3.81 -11.64
C GLN A 91 -17.16 -2.93 -11.77
N LYS A 92 -18.33 -3.52 -12.04
CA LYS A 92 -19.60 -2.79 -11.98
C LYS A 92 -19.87 -2.22 -10.58
N PHE A 93 -19.63 -3.01 -9.54
CA PHE A 93 -19.73 -2.55 -8.15
C PHE A 93 -18.77 -1.39 -7.86
N ILE A 94 -17.50 -1.50 -8.24
CA ILE A 94 -16.52 -0.42 -8.06
C ILE A 94 -17.00 0.87 -8.73
N MET A 95 -17.54 0.79 -9.94
CA MET A 95 -18.11 1.96 -10.63
C MET A 95 -19.32 2.54 -9.90
N CYS A 96 -20.20 1.69 -9.36
CA CYS A 96 -21.33 2.14 -8.53
C CYS A 96 -20.85 2.81 -7.24
N GLY A 97 -19.81 2.29 -6.61
CA GLY A 97 -19.19 2.86 -5.42
C GLY A 97 -18.61 4.25 -5.66
N ILE A 98 -17.95 4.46 -6.80
CA ILE A 98 -17.31 5.74 -7.14
C ILE A 98 -18.37 6.75 -7.67
N PHE A 99 -19.21 6.33 -8.60
CA PHE A 99 -20.05 7.23 -9.39
C PHE A 99 -21.55 7.12 -9.09
N GLY A 100 -21.99 6.12 -8.34
CA GLY A 100 -23.40 5.81 -8.19
C GLY A 100 -24.15 6.72 -7.22
N LEU A 101 -23.53 7.11 -6.13
CA LEU A 101 -24.18 7.95 -5.12
C LEU A 101 -24.02 9.44 -5.40
N ARG A 102 -25.09 10.19 -5.21
CA ARG A 102 -25.17 11.65 -5.38
C ARG A 102 -25.69 12.32 -4.13
N THR A 103 -25.19 13.49 -3.86
CA THR A 103 -25.76 14.40 -2.89
C THR A 103 -27.12 14.93 -3.38
N PRO A 104 -28.00 15.44 -2.51
CA PRO A 104 -29.32 15.99 -2.91
C PRO A 104 -29.27 17.06 -3.99
N ASP A 105 -28.19 17.80 -4.09
CA ASP A 105 -27.93 18.82 -5.12
C ASP A 105 -27.26 18.26 -6.39
N GLY A 106 -27.12 16.92 -6.51
CA GLY A 106 -26.65 16.22 -7.69
C GLY A 106 -25.11 16.10 -7.81
N GLY A 107 -24.34 16.54 -6.81
CA GLY A 107 -22.88 16.39 -6.73
C GLY A 107 -22.44 14.94 -6.49
N TYR A 108 -21.17 14.64 -6.72
CA TYR A 108 -20.59 13.35 -6.33
C TYR A 108 -20.45 13.26 -4.80
N VAL A 109 -20.83 12.14 -4.20
CA VAL A 109 -20.55 11.87 -2.78
C VAL A 109 -19.09 11.54 -2.62
N VAL A 110 -18.56 10.64 -3.45
CA VAL A 110 -17.18 10.20 -3.39
C VAL A 110 -16.27 11.19 -4.13
N ASN A 111 -15.29 11.71 -3.43
CA ASN A 111 -14.22 12.53 -4.00
C ASN A 111 -12.84 11.85 -3.93
N THR A 112 -12.70 10.80 -3.13
CA THR A 112 -11.49 9.99 -3.04
C THR A 112 -11.86 8.50 -3.14
N ALA A 113 -11.31 7.81 -4.11
CA ALA A 113 -11.51 6.37 -4.28
C ALA A 113 -10.18 5.63 -4.24
N ASN A 114 -10.07 4.63 -3.35
CA ASN A 114 -8.87 3.80 -3.20
C ASN A 114 -9.19 2.37 -3.64
N LEU A 115 -8.48 1.88 -4.67
CA LEU A 115 -8.70 0.57 -5.28
C LEU A 115 -7.48 -0.34 -5.06
N TYR A 116 -7.53 -1.18 -4.03
CA TYR A 116 -6.43 -2.03 -3.62
C TYR A 116 -6.75 -3.50 -3.84
N MET A 117 -6.08 -4.12 -4.78
CA MET A 117 -6.19 -5.54 -5.12
C MET A 117 -4.90 -6.04 -5.76
N ALA A 118 -4.72 -7.34 -5.82
CA ALA A 118 -3.55 -7.97 -6.39
C ALA A 118 -3.28 -7.54 -7.84
N ARG A 119 -2.07 -7.79 -8.33
CA ARG A 119 -1.71 -7.52 -9.73
C ARG A 119 -2.52 -8.37 -10.69
N ARG A 120 -2.71 -7.88 -11.93
CA ARG A 120 -3.44 -8.55 -13.02
C ARG A 120 -4.96 -8.69 -12.82
N ASN A 121 -5.53 -7.88 -11.92
CA ASN A 121 -6.99 -7.75 -11.78
C ASN A 121 -7.59 -6.62 -12.65
N GLY A 122 -6.92 -6.21 -13.72
CA GLY A 122 -7.46 -5.28 -14.71
C GLY A 122 -7.62 -3.83 -14.25
N LYS A 123 -6.94 -3.39 -13.16
CA LYS A 123 -7.06 -2.03 -12.62
C LYS A 123 -6.80 -0.94 -13.65
N SER A 124 -5.60 -0.93 -14.26
CA SER A 124 -5.18 0.09 -15.22
C SER A 124 -6.04 0.06 -16.49
N PHE A 125 -6.44 -1.14 -16.95
CA PHE A 125 -7.33 -1.32 -18.09
C PHE A 125 -8.73 -0.74 -17.83
N LEU A 126 -9.34 -1.03 -16.67
CA LEU A 126 -10.63 -0.48 -16.27
C LEU A 126 -10.57 1.06 -16.20
N LEU A 127 -9.56 1.60 -15.54
CA LEU A 127 -9.45 3.05 -15.38
C LEU A 127 -9.13 3.78 -16.68
N SER A 128 -8.42 3.14 -17.62
CA SER A 128 -8.24 3.73 -18.94
C SER A 128 -9.57 3.89 -19.69
N GLY A 129 -10.47 2.90 -19.60
CA GLY A 129 -11.84 3.04 -20.11
C GLY A 129 -12.64 4.15 -19.41
N VAL A 130 -12.54 4.24 -18.09
CA VAL A 130 -13.20 5.31 -17.30
C VAL A 130 -12.66 6.69 -17.66
N LEU A 131 -11.37 6.83 -17.95
CA LEU A 131 -10.78 8.09 -18.42
C LEU A 131 -11.42 8.54 -19.75
N HIS A 132 -11.71 7.64 -20.69
CA HIS A 132 -12.44 7.98 -21.90
C HIS A 132 -13.84 8.51 -21.60
N TYR A 133 -14.58 7.88 -20.67
CA TYR A 133 -15.88 8.38 -20.23
C TYR A 133 -15.80 9.77 -19.60
N LEU A 134 -14.84 9.98 -18.70
CA LEU A 134 -14.65 11.28 -18.04
C LEU A 134 -14.27 12.39 -19.02
N MET A 135 -13.44 12.06 -20.01
CA MET A 135 -13.03 13.02 -21.04
C MET A 135 -14.10 13.33 -22.07
N GLY A 136 -14.96 12.35 -22.41
CA GLY A 136 -15.92 12.48 -23.51
C GLY A 136 -17.37 12.68 -23.11
N MET A 137 -17.85 11.89 -22.14
CA MET A 137 -19.28 11.73 -21.85
C MET A 137 -19.71 12.34 -20.51
N SER A 138 -18.76 12.71 -19.64
CA SER A 138 -19.05 13.36 -18.37
C SER A 138 -19.49 14.82 -18.56
N LYS A 139 -19.91 15.46 -17.46
CA LYS A 139 -20.23 16.89 -17.45
C LYS A 139 -19.03 17.84 -17.55
N PHE A 140 -17.81 17.30 -17.48
CA PHE A 140 -16.59 18.10 -17.50
C PHE A 140 -16.33 18.71 -18.89
N ARG A 141 -15.90 19.97 -18.94
CA ARG A 141 -15.57 20.68 -20.18
C ARG A 141 -14.36 21.58 -19.93
N ASN A 142 -13.41 21.52 -20.86
CA ASN A 142 -12.13 22.26 -20.82
C ASN A 142 -11.33 22.01 -19.54
N GLU A 143 -11.44 20.81 -19.00
CA GLU A 143 -10.79 20.45 -17.75
C GLU A 143 -9.49 19.69 -17.97
N LEU A 144 -8.55 19.89 -17.06
CA LEU A 144 -7.37 19.05 -16.97
C LEU A 144 -7.68 17.82 -16.12
N ILE A 145 -7.39 16.64 -16.69
CA ILE A 145 -7.40 15.36 -16.00
C ILE A 145 -5.94 14.92 -15.81
N VAL A 146 -5.57 14.64 -14.58
CA VAL A 146 -4.21 14.24 -14.22
C VAL A 146 -4.13 12.72 -14.13
N LEU A 147 -3.18 12.12 -14.83
CA LEU A 147 -2.76 10.74 -14.63
C LEU A 147 -1.37 10.74 -14.03
N ALA A 148 -1.24 10.39 -12.76
CA ALA A 148 0.05 10.27 -12.10
C ALA A 148 0.45 8.80 -11.97
N SER A 149 1.72 8.49 -12.13
CA SER A 149 2.24 7.15 -11.90
C SER A 149 3.68 7.19 -11.42
N CYS A 150 4.02 6.21 -10.58
CA CYS A 150 5.34 6.09 -9.99
C CYS A 150 6.28 5.35 -10.93
N LYS A 151 7.50 5.83 -11.04
CA LYS A 151 8.75 5.24 -11.55
C LYS A 151 8.75 4.36 -12.82
N GLY A 152 9.57 4.75 -13.77
CA GLY A 152 10.14 3.91 -14.83
C GLY A 152 9.15 3.54 -15.94
N GLN A 153 9.39 2.39 -16.56
CA GLN A 153 8.58 1.88 -17.68
C GLN A 153 7.12 1.60 -17.34
N ASN A 154 6.80 1.31 -16.06
CA ASN A 154 5.44 1.05 -15.62
C ASN A 154 4.57 2.33 -15.58
N ALA A 155 5.19 3.51 -15.55
CA ALA A 155 4.46 4.78 -15.49
C ALA A 155 3.53 5.01 -16.67
N THR A 156 3.79 4.37 -17.81
CA THR A 156 3.02 4.57 -19.05
C THR A 156 1.93 3.52 -19.28
N ILE A 157 1.80 2.51 -18.40
CA ILE A 157 0.87 1.38 -18.64
C ILE A 157 -0.56 1.87 -18.82
N CYS A 158 -1.07 2.65 -17.88
CA CYS A 158 -2.45 3.14 -17.94
C CYS A 158 -2.67 4.07 -19.15
N PHE A 159 -1.71 4.93 -19.47
CA PHE A 159 -1.78 5.79 -20.65
C PHE A 159 -1.70 4.98 -21.96
N ASN A 160 -0.88 3.94 -22.01
CA ASN A 160 -0.81 3.05 -23.16
C ASN A 160 -2.11 2.27 -23.38
N GLU A 161 -2.75 1.77 -22.31
CA GLU A 161 -4.07 1.15 -22.40
C GLU A 161 -5.12 2.16 -22.88
N PHE A 162 -5.07 3.40 -22.41
CA PHE A 162 -5.92 4.49 -22.88
C PHE A 162 -5.72 4.73 -24.40
N THR A 163 -4.49 4.79 -24.88
CA THR A 163 -4.22 5.03 -26.33
C THR A 163 -4.60 3.83 -27.21
N LYS A 164 -4.53 2.60 -26.70
CA LYS A 164 -4.99 1.41 -27.43
C LYS A 164 -6.48 1.47 -27.77
N PHE A 165 -7.34 1.95 -26.84
CA PHE A 165 -8.74 2.17 -27.16
C PHE A 165 -8.93 3.15 -28.31
N ILE A 166 -8.14 4.24 -28.34
CA ILE A 166 -8.19 5.22 -29.43
C ILE A 166 -7.80 4.55 -30.77
N GLU A 167 -6.77 3.72 -30.76
CA GLU A 167 -6.26 3.05 -31.96
C GLU A 167 -7.24 2.01 -32.52
N ASN A 168 -8.02 1.40 -31.65
CA ASN A 168 -8.94 0.32 -32.04
C ASN A 168 -10.36 0.80 -32.37
N ASP A 169 -10.69 2.06 -32.09
CA ASP A 169 -12.03 2.62 -32.30
C ASP A 169 -11.98 3.87 -33.19
N PRO A 170 -12.56 3.81 -34.41
CA PRO A 170 -12.53 4.95 -35.34
C PRO A 170 -13.16 6.23 -34.80
N TYR A 171 -14.21 6.13 -33.97
CA TYR A 171 -14.84 7.28 -33.33
C TYR A 171 -13.94 7.93 -32.30
N LEU A 172 -13.25 7.11 -31.49
CA LEU A 172 -12.26 7.62 -30.53
C LEU A 172 -11.05 8.22 -31.25
N ALA A 173 -10.58 7.59 -32.34
CA ALA A 173 -9.48 8.11 -33.14
C ALA A 173 -9.80 9.50 -33.72
N GLU A 174 -11.02 9.69 -34.20
CA GLU A 174 -11.50 10.99 -34.65
C GLU A 174 -11.61 12.01 -33.50
N THR A 175 -12.15 11.58 -32.36
CA THR A 175 -12.38 12.43 -31.18
C THR A 175 -11.07 12.88 -30.52
N PHE A 176 -10.06 12.01 -30.49
CA PHE A 176 -8.74 12.23 -29.90
C PHE A 176 -7.64 12.41 -30.98
N SER A 177 -7.90 13.26 -31.97
CA SER A 177 -6.93 13.49 -33.06
C SER A 177 -5.60 14.09 -32.59
N ASN A 178 -5.55 14.66 -31.37
CA ASN A 178 -4.36 15.21 -30.75
C ASN A 178 -3.90 14.32 -29.59
N VAL A 179 -3.05 13.34 -29.88
CA VAL A 179 -2.41 12.45 -28.89
C VAL A 179 -0.91 12.52 -29.05
N ASN A 180 -0.19 12.78 -27.97
CA ASN A 180 1.27 12.73 -27.95
C ASN A 180 1.72 11.57 -27.03
N LYS A 181 2.12 10.45 -27.64
CA LYS A 181 2.58 9.26 -26.91
C LYS A 181 3.93 9.47 -26.22
N THR A 182 4.79 10.33 -26.76
CA THR A 182 6.11 10.60 -26.16
C THR A 182 5.98 11.46 -24.92
N ALA A 183 5.21 12.55 -25.01
CA ALA A 183 4.93 13.43 -23.86
C ALA A 183 3.73 12.95 -23.01
N CYS A 184 3.08 11.84 -23.39
CA CYS A 184 1.97 11.20 -22.66
C CYS A 184 0.82 12.16 -22.35
N TRP A 185 0.25 12.82 -23.35
CA TRP A 185 -0.96 13.61 -23.21
C TRP A 185 -1.93 13.37 -24.36
N ALA A 186 -3.22 13.60 -24.10
CA ALA A 186 -4.30 13.50 -25.08
C ALA A 186 -5.33 14.60 -24.86
N LYS A 187 -5.93 15.10 -25.93
CA LYS A 187 -7.01 16.10 -25.88
C LYS A 187 -8.22 15.64 -26.64
N ASN A 188 -9.38 15.70 -25.99
CA ASN A 188 -10.69 15.46 -26.63
C ASN A 188 -11.14 16.75 -27.33
N LYS A 189 -11.29 16.71 -28.66
CA LYS A 189 -11.68 17.89 -29.44
C LYS A 189 -13.09 18.38 -29.18
N ASN A 190 -14.03 17.47 -28.79
CA ASN A 190 -15.43 17.78 -28.62
C ASN A 190 -15.72 18.43 -27.26
N THR A 191 -14.98 18.08 -26.22
CA THR A 191 -15.18 18.57 -24.85
C THR A 191 -14.13 19.58 -24.42
N GLY A 192 -12.99 19.65 -25.12
CA GLY A 192 -11.85 20.44 -24.73
C GLY A 192 -11.03 19.83 -23.57
N ASN A 193 -11.49 18.73 -22.98
CA ASN A 193 -10.81 18.07 -21.88
C ASN A 193 -9.44 17.54 -22.30
N ARG A 194 -8.46 17.67 -21.42
CA ARG A 194 -7.08 17.24 -21.65
C ARG A 194 -6.64 16.27 -20.56
N LEU A 195 -6.04 15.17 -20.96
CA LEU A 195 -5.36 14.22 -20.07
C LEU A 195 -3.85 14.48 -20.16
N ASP A 196 -3.21 14.76 -19.05
CA ASP A 196 -1.76 14.86 -18.94
C ASP A 196 -1.25 13.82 -17.97
N MET A 197 -0.19 13.12 -18.35
CA MET A 197 0.46 12.13 -17.50
C MET A 197 1.71 12.71 -16.84
N PHE A 198 1.79 12.55 -15.53
CA PHE A 198 2.91 12.97 -14.70
C PHE A 198 3.65 11.75 -14.14
N ARG A 199 4.97 11.74 -14.30
CA ARG A 199 5.85 10.74 -13.69
C ARG A 199 6.36 11.24 -12.36
N THR A 200 6.10 10.51 -11.28
CA THR A 200 6.48 10.89 -9.92
C THR A 200 7.83 10.27 -9.55
N GLY A 201 8.94 10.91 -9.92
CA GLY A 201 10.30 10.44 -9.57
C GLY A 201 11.37 11.47 -9.97
N GLY A 202 12.46 11.57 -9.19
CA GLY A 202 13.63 12.36 -9.56
C GLY A 202 13.37 13.86 -9.78
N GLY A 203 12.76 14.55 -8.80
CA GLY A 203 12.48 16.00 -8.89
C GLY A 203 11.07 16.37 -9.35
N ALA A 204 10.20 15.39 -9.58
CA ALA A 204 8.80 15.61 -9.99
C ALA A 204 7.93 16.29 -8.92
N LYS A 205 8.41 16.48 -7.69
CA LYS A 205 7.70 17.21 -6.62
C LYS A 205 7.24 18.60 -7.09
N ASN A 206 8.06 19.26 -7.89
CA ASN A 206 7.78 20.61 -8.38
C ASN A 206 6.92 20.65 -9.67
N SER A 207 6.72 19.52 -10.34
CA SER A 207 5.98 19.49 -11.62
C SER A 207 4.46 19.47 -11.46
N LEU A 208 3.96 19.07 -10.29
CA LEU A 208 2.53 19.05 -9.96
C LEU A 208 2.09 20.31 -9.18
N ASP A 209 3.03 21.07 -8.63
CA ASP A 209 2.73 22.31 -7.93
C ASP A 209 2.11 23.34 -8.89
N GLY A 210 0.97 23.91 -8.49
CA GLY A 210 0.25 24.89 -9.30
C GLY A 210 -0.71 24.31 -10.35
N TYR A 211 -0.79 22.99 -10.49
CA TYR A 211 -1.82 22.38 -11.34
C TYR A 211 -3.14 22.29 -10.60
N THR A 212 -4.17 22.89 -11.18
CA THR A 212 -5.55 22.71 -10.77
C THR A 212 -6.20 21.64 -11.63
N ASN A 213 -6.81 20.64 -11.00
CA ASN A 213 -7.43 19.53 -11.71
C ASN A 213 -8.71 19.09 -11.00
N LYS A 214 -9.77 18.74 -11.74
CA LYS A 214 -10.99 18.17 -11.16
C LYS A 214 -10.92 16.68 -10.97
N VAL A 215 -10.17 16.01 -11.83
CA VAL A 215 -10.03 14.55 -11.81
C VAL A 215 -8.56 14.20 -11.85
N ALA A 216 -8.17 13.31 -10.97
CA ALA A 216 -6.86 12.71 -10.99
C ALA A 216 -6.94 11.19 -10.78
N VAL A 217 -6.05 10.49 -11.44
CA VAL A 217 -5.83 9.04 -11.27
C VAL A 217 -4.36 8.83 -10.90
N ILE A 218 -4.11 8.06 -9.84
CA ILE A 218 -2.76 7.65 -9.46
C ILE A 218 -2.65 6.13 -9.62
N ASP A 219 -1.83 5.70 -10.56
CA ASP A 219 -1.49 4.29 -10.75
C ASP A 219 -0.28 3.91 -9.89
N GLU A 220 -0.38 2.77 -9.21
CA GLU A 220 0.62 2.24 -8.26
C GLU A 220 0.94 3.24 -7.14
N GLU A 221 -0.09 3.81 -6.51
CA GLU A 221 0.02 4.81 -5.44
C GLU A 221 1.00 4.41 -4.33
N MET A 222 0.99 3.13 -3.90
CA MET A 222 1.84 2.64 -2.81
C MET A 222 3.34 2.64 -3.15
N LEU A 223 3.71 2.93 -4.38
CA LEU A 223 5.10 3.19 -4.81
C LEU A 223 5.42 4.68 -4.92
N CYS A 224 4.40 5.55 -4.88
CA CYS A 224 4.58 7.00 -4.98
C CYS A 224 4.99 7.61 -3.63
N ASP A 225 5.67 8.74 -3.69
CA ASP A 225 5.88 9.59 -2.52
C ASP A 225 4.52 10.10 -2.03
N GLU A 226 4.27 10.08 -0.71
CA GLU A 226 3.00 10.48 -0.11
C GLU A 226 2.60 11.95 -0.38
N ILE A 227 3.58 12.78 -0.70
CA ILE A 227 3.32 14.19 -1.08
C ILE A 227 2.50 14.28 -2.37
N ILE A 228 2.57 13.28 -3.28
CA ILE A 228 1.92 13.33 -4.58
C ILE A 228 0.39 13.33 -4.46
N PRO A 229 -0.26 12.37 -3.76
CA PRO A 229 -1.70 12.43 -3.53
C PRO A 229 -2.13 13.73 -2.85
N LYS A 230 -1.34 14.23 -1.90
CA LYS A 230 -1.64 15.47 -1.17
C LYS A 230 -1.59 16.69 -2.09
N THR A 231 -0.53 16.85 -2.88
CA THR A 231 -0.40 17.95 -3.86
C THR A 231 -1.56 17.95 -4.86
N ILE A 232 -1.99 16.76 -5.32
CA ILE A 232 -3.15 16.65 -6.21
C ILE A 232 -4.42 17.09 -5.50
N GLN A 233 -4.66 16.66 -4.25
CA GLN A 233 -5.83 17.05 -3.46
C GLN A 233 -5.84 18.54 -3.15
N ASP A 234 -4.69 19.14 -2.86
CA ASP A 234 -4.56 20.60 -2.66
C ASP A 234 -4.98 21.34 -3.95
N GLY A 235 -4.57 20.87 -5.13
CA GLY A 235 -5.03 21.38 -6.43
C GLY A 235 -6.53 21.17 -6.71
N GLN A 236 -7.18 20.27 -5.99
CA GLN A 236 -8.62 19.97 -6.10
C GLN A 236 -9.49 20.72 -5.09
N ALA A 237 -8.90 21.33 -4.06
CA ALA A 237 -9.61 21.82 -2.87
C ALA A 237 -10.73 22.84 -3.15
N HIS A 238 -10.64 23.60 -4.25
CA HIS A 238 -11.66 24.59 -4.60
C HIS A 238 -12.78 24.05 -5.49
N PHE A 239 -12.68 22.79 -5.95
CA PHE A 239 -13.72 22.17 -6.76
C PHE A 239 -14.70 21.37 -5.92
N LYS A 240 -15.99 21.68 -6.05
CA LYS A 240 -17.06 20.94 -5.36
C LYS A 240 -17.15 19.46 -5.83
N ASP A 241 -16.92 19.23 -7.11
CA ASP A 241 -17.02 17.91 -7.76
C ASP A 241 -15.64 17.42 -8.22
N SER A 242 -14.67 17.34 -7.32
CA SER A 242 -13.37 16.74 -7.60
C SER A 242 -13.39 15.24 -7.37
N LEU A 243 -12.51 14.52 -8.05
CA LEU A 243 -12.33 13.07 -7.89
C LEU A 243 -10.85 12.71 -7.97
N LEU A 244 -10.34 12.09 -6.93
CA LEU A 244 -9.06 11.40 -6.92
C LEU A 244 -9.30 9.89 -6.86
N VAL A 245 -8.84 9.16 -7.88
CA VAL A 245 -8.84 7.69 -7.89
C VAL A 245 -7.43 7.20 -7.73
N THR A 246 -7.16 6.43 -6.69
CA THR A 246 -5.88 5.79 -6.48
C THR A 246 -6.02 4.29 -6.64
N MET A 247 -5.06 3.66 -7.27
CA MET A 247 -5.02 2.22 -7.38
C MET A 247 -3.63 1.69 -7.08
N SER A 248 -3.57 0.57 -6.37
CA SER A 248 -2.29 -0.05 -6.03
C SER A 248 -2.42 -1.52 -5.67
N THR A 249 -1.26 -2.08 -5.42
CA THR A 249 -1.04 -3.39 -4.80
C THR A 249 -0.11 -3.17 -3.61
N ALA A 250 -0.22 -3.99 -2.56
CA ALA A 250 0.67 -3.95 -1.41
C ALA A 250 2.16 -4.06 -1.82
N GLN A 251 3.05 -3.54 -0.98
CA GLN A 251 4.48 -3.39 -1.27
C GLN A 251 5.36 -4.05 -0.20
N PHE A 252 6.68 -3.91 -0.35
CA PHE A 252 7.70 -4.51 0.51
C PHE A 252 8.04 -3.66 1.74
N SER A 253 7.83 -2.35 1.66
CA SER A 253 8.25 -1.37 2.67
C SER A 253 7.28 -1.35 3.86
N VAL A 254 7.29 -2.42 4.64
CA VAL A 254 6.52 -2.50 5.89
C VAL A 254 6.98 -1.39 6.84
N GLY A 255 6.02 -0.68 7.45
CA GLY A 255 6.31 0.47 8.33
C GLY A 255 6.38 1.82 7.62
N SER A 256 6.42 1.87 6.27
CA SER A 256 6.36 3.12 5.51
C SER A 256 5.03 3.87 5.71
N ASP A 257 4.99 5.16 5.37
CA ASP A 257 3.77 5.97 5.49
C ASP A 257 2.65 5.46 4.58
N ASN A 258 2.99 4.94 3.40
CA ASN A 258 2.03 4.24 2.55
C ASN A 258 1.46 2.97 3.22
N HIS A 259 2.28 2.22 3.97
CA HIS A 259 1.80 1.09 4.77
C HIS A 259 0.89 1.57 5.92
N LYS A 260 1.28 2.62 6.64
CA LYS A 260 0.46 3.22 7.70
C LYS A 260 -0.89 3.71 7.14
N LYS A 261 -0.89 4.38 5.97
CA LYS A 261 -2.12 4.77 5.26
C LYS A 261 -3.03 3.58 4.98
N TRP A 262 -2.47 2.48 4.44
CA TRP A 262 -3.22 1.26 4.17
C TRP A 262 -3.85 0.70 5.44
N LEU A 263 -3.08 0.57 6.52
CA LEU A 263 -3.57 0.08 7.82
C LEU A 263 -4.65 0.99 8.40
N THR A 264 -4.50 2.31 8.25
CA THR A 264 -5.49 3.28 8.72
C THR A 264 -6.81 3.13 7.96
N LEU A 265 -6.78 3.07 6.63
CA LEU A 265 -7.99 2.87 5.82
C LEU A 265 -8.69 1.54 6.15
N ARG A 266 -7.92 0.45 6.32
CA ARG A 266 -8.46 -0.85 6.74
C ARG A 266 -9.08 -0.76 8.13
N LYS A 267 -8.39 -0.15 9.10
CA LYS A 267 -8.92 0.06 10.45
C LYS A 267 -10.23 0.85 10.42
N MET A 268 -10.28 1.97 9.70
CA MET A 268 -11.48 2.78 9.57
C MET A 268 -12.64 1.99 8.92
N LEU A 269 -12.36 1.10 7.95
CA LEU A 269 -13.36 0.21 7.36
C LEU A 269 -13.91 -0.79 8.38
N TYR A 270 -13.05 -1.34 9.23
CA TYR A 270 -13.45 -2.35 10.24
C TYR A 270 -14.16 -1.75 11.44
N GLU A 271 -13.94 -0.47 11.74
CA GLU A 271 -14.55 0.29 12.84
C GLU A 271 -15.74 1.16 12.36
N ASP A 272 -16.19 1.01 11.10
CA ASP A 272 -17.26 1.81 10.47
C ASP A 272 -17.01 3.34 10.57
N ALA A 273 -15.74 3.73 10.59
CA ALA A 273 -15.29 5.12 10.74
C ALA A 273 -14.83 5.77 9.42
N LEU A 274 -14.97 5.07 8.30
CA LEU A 274 -14.59 5.60 6.99
C LEU A 274 -15.52 6.75 6.59
N LEU A 275 -14.98 7.86 6.12
CA LEU A 275 -15.77 9.02 5.71
C LEU A 275 -16.61 8.71 4.46
N ASP A 276 -17.80 9.29 4.34
CA ASP A 276 -18.72 9.03 3.22
C ASP A 276 -18.15 9.45 1.86
N ASN A 277 -17.29 10.47 1.85
CA ASN A 277 -16.63 10.94 0.64
C ASN A 277 -15.41 10.07 0.22
N VAL A 278 -15.13 9.00 0.97
CA VAL A 278 -14.06 8.05 0.66
C VAL A 278 -14.68 6.71 0.28
N PHE A 279 -14.43 6.28 -0.95
CA PHE A 279 -14.69 4.90 -1.38
C PHE A 279 -13.41 4.07 -1.25
N LEU A 280 -13.50 2.95 -0.55
CA LEU A 280 -12.43 1.97 -0.46
C LEU A 280 -12.92 0.66 -1.08
N PHE A 281 -12.13 0.12 -2.00
CA PHE A 281 -12.24 -1.27 -2.44
C PHE A 281 -10.93 -1.99 -2.06
N LEU A 282 -11.02 -2.95 -1.17
CA LEU A 282 -9.88 -3.67 -0.63
C LEU A 282 -10.10 -5.18 -0.73
N ALA A 283 -9.40 -5.81 -1.67
CA ALA A 283 -9.36 -7.27 -1.82
C ALA A 283 -8.03 -7.81 -1.31
N GLU A 284 -8.07 -8.48 -0.17
CA GLU A 284 -6.91 -9.05 0.53
C GLU A 284 -7.32 -10.33 1.28
N PRO A 285 -6.36 -11.18 1.71
CA PRO A 285 -6.63 -12.29 2.62
C PRO A 285 -7.14 -11.79 3.97
N ASN A 286 -7.82 -12.66 4.72
CA ASN A 286 -8.23 -12.35 6.08
C ASN A 286 -7.01 -12.22 7.01
N LEU A 287 -7.14 -11.45 8.08
CA LEU A 287 -6.02 -11.19 9.01
C LEU A 287 -5.48 -12.47 9.64
N GLU A 288 -6.35 -13.44 9.93
CA GLU A 288 -5.98 -14.74 10.50
C GLU A 288 -5.08 -15.53 9.56
N GLU A 289 -5.38 -15.55 8.26
CA GLU A 289 -4.57 -16.22 7.22
C GLU A 289 -3.21 -15.54 7.04
N LEU A 290 -3.18 -14.22 7.12
CA LEU A 290 -1.93 -13.44 7.08
C LEU A 290 -1.04 -13.73 8.29
N GLN A 291 -1.63 -13.81 9.49
CA GLN A 291 -0.92 -14.16 10.73
C GLN A 291 -0.43 -15.61 10.71
N ALA A 292 -1.24 -16.54 10.20
CA ALA A 292 -0.89 -17.95 10.05
C ALA A 292 0.13 -18.18 8.91
N LYS A 293 0.42 -17.16 8.09
CA LYS A 293 1.34 -17.23 6.92
C LYS A 293 0.94 -18.31 5.90
N GLU A 294 -0.35 -18.56 5.72
CA GLU A 294 -0.92 -19.59 4.85
C GLU A 294 -0.89 -19.22 3.35
N PHE A 295 0.17 -18.60 2.88
CA PHE A 295 0.28 -18.04 1.53
C PHE A 295 0.23 -19.09 0.41
N GLY A 296 0.44 -20.37 0.71
CA GLY A 296 0.33 -21.46 -0.24
C GLY A 296 -1.10 -21.86 -0.61
N GLN A 297 -2.08 -21.48 0.21
CA GLN A 297 -3.48 -21.87 0.05
C GLN A 297 -4.22 -20.95 -0.93
N ILE A 298 -5.11 -21.55 -1.75
CA ILE A 298 -5.96 -20.76 -2.65
C ILE A 298 -6.94 -19.87 -1.86
N THR A 299 -7.41 -20.32 -0.72
CA THR A 299 -8.28 -19.57 0.18
C THR A 299 -7.64 -18.27 0.65
N THR A 300 -6.32 -18.22 0.74
CA THR A 300 -5.56 -17.01 1.06
C THR A 300 -5.38 -16.10 -0.17
N TRP A 301 -4.60 -16.54 -1.19
CA TRP A 301 -4.29 -15.65 -2.32
C TRP A 301 -5.51 -15.40 -3.24
N GLY A 302 -6.50 -16.30 -3.26
CA GLY A 302 -7.71 -16.15 -4.07
C GLY A 302 -8.56 -14.95 -3.68
N LYS A 303 -8.64 -14.63 -2.38
CA LYS A 303 -9.40 -13.49 -1.85
C LYS A 303 -8.90 -12.13 -2.38
N ALA A 304 -7.62 -12.04 -2.75
CA ALA A 304 -7.03 -10.83 -3.32
C ALA A 304 -7.24 -10.68 -4.84
N ASN A 305 -7.87 -11.68 -5.51
CA ASN A 305 -7.91 -11.78 -6.96
C ASN A 305 -9.34 -11.87 -7.53
N PRO A 306 -10.21 -10.86 -7.30
CA PRO A 306 -11.63 -10.93 -7.64
C PRO A 306 -11.92 -10.91 -9.14
N VAL A 307 -10.97 -10.58 -10.00
CA VAL A 307 -11.09 -10.61 -11.48
C VAL A 307 -10.21 -11.70 -12.08
N LEU A 308 -8.96 -11.79 -11.66
CA LEU A 308 -7.99 -12.72 -12.24
C LEU A 308 -8.43 -14.18 -12.09
N LEU A 309 -8.93 -14.55 -10.91
CA LEU A 309 -9.22 -15.93 -10.55
C LEU A 309 -10.53 -16.46 -11.12
N PHE A 310 -11.48 -15.59 -11.43
CA PHE A 310 -12.86 -15.97 -11.77
C PHE A 310 -13.18 -15.71 -13.24
N GLU A 311 -14.14 -16.50 -13.78
CA GLU A 311 -14.77 -16.26 -15.08
C GLU A 311 -15.61 -14.96 -15.05
N ALA A 312 -16.23 -14.62 -16.16
CA ALA A 312 -17.01 -13.40 -16.30
C ALA A 312 -18.22 -13.30 -15.32
N ASP A 313 -18.66 -14.42 -14.74
CA ASP A 313 -19.70 -14.47 -13.70
C ASP A 313 -19.22 -13.99 -12.32
N GLY A 314 -17.89 -13.86 -12.13
CA GLY A 314 -17.26 -13.38 -10.90
C GLY A 314 -17.13 -14.42 -9.77
N PHE A 315 -17.53 -15.69 -9.99
CA PHE A 315 -17.44 -16.75 -8.97
C PHE A 315 -16.97 -18.12 -9.48
N THR A 316 -17.15 -18.44 -10.76
CA THR A 316 -16.63 -19.69 -11.33
C THR A 316 -15.10 -19.59 -11.46
N VAL A 317 -14.38 -20.47 -10.77
CA VAL A 317 -12.91 -20.44 -10.73
C VAL A 317 -12.31 -20.88 -12.05
N LYS A 318 -11.46 -20.06 -12.66
CA LYS A 318 -10.66 -20.39 -13.85
C LYS A 318 -9.64 -21.49 -13.52
N LYS A 319 -9.86 -22.68 -14.00
CA LYS A 319 -9.04 -23.87 -13.69
C LYS A 319 -7.55 -23.66 -14.00
N HIS A 320 -7.22 -23.13 -15.18
CA HIS A 320 -5.83 -22.88 -15.60
C HIS A 320 -5.12 -21.83 -14.72
N ILE A 321 -5.86 -20.79 -14.26
CA ILE A 321 -5.31 -19.80 -13.33
C ILE A 321 -5.07 -20.42 -11.97
N LYS A 322 -6.06 -21.15 -11.43
CA LYS A 322 -5.92 -21.88 -10.16
C LYS A 322 -4.68 -22.76 -10.14
N GLU A 323 -4.49 -23.60 -11.15
CA GLU A 323 -3.37 -24.53 -11.26
C GLU A 323 -2.02 -23.78 -11.35
N LYS A 324 -1.93 -22.80 -12.24
CA LYS A 324 -0.73 -21.97 -12.44
C LYS A 324 -0.31 -21.22 -11.18
N TYR A 325 -1.27 -20.60 -10.47
CA TYR A 325 -0.97 -19.81 -9.27
C TYR A 325 -0.75 -20.69 -8.05
N ALA A 326 -1.41 -21.83 -7.92
CA ALA A 326 -1.11 -22.83 -6.89
C ALA A 326 0.33 -23.36 -7.02
N GLN A 327 0.81 -23.58 -8.26
CA GLN A 327 2.21 -23.97 -8.51
C GLN A 327 3.18 -22.84 -8.10
N LYS A 328 2.88 -21.59 -8.47
CA LYS A 328 3.68 -20.42 -8.09
C LYS A 328 3.73 -20.22 -6.57
N ALA A 329 2.58 -20.38 -5.89
CA ALA A 329 2.48 -20.28 -4.44
C ALA A 329 3.35 -21.32 -3.75
N ARG A 330 3.27 -22.60 -4.17
CA ARG A 330 4.12 -23.67 -3.64
C ARG A 330 5.60 -23.41 -3.86
N ALA A 331 5.99 -22.98 -5.07
CA ALA A 331 7.39 -22.66 -5.37
C ALA A 331 7.89 -21.52 -4.47
N ALA A 332 7.13 -20.42 -4.34
CA ALA A 332 7.48 -19.31 -3.49
C ALA A 332 7.60 -19.68 -2.01
N CYS A 333 6.67 -20.49 -1.48
CA CYS A 333 6.72 -20.97 -0.10
C CYS A 333 7.90 -21.91 0.17
N THR A 334 8.36 -22.65 -0.86
CA THR A 334 9.52 -23.53 -0.76
C THR A 334 10.83 -22.76 -0.84
N GLU A 335 10.94 -21.82 -1.80
CA GLU A 335 12.14 -20.99 -2.01
C GLU A 335 12.31 -19.94 -0.89
N LYS A 336 11.19 -19.45 -0.31
CA LYS A 336 11.18 -18.39 0.69
C LYS A 336 11.77 -17.07 0.18
N GLY A 337 12.29 -16.24 1.08
CA GLY A 337 12.99 -15.00 0.77
C GLY A 337 12.26 -14.09 -0.23
N PHE A 338 12.99 -13.61 -1.23
CA PHE A 338 12.46 -12.69 -2.23
C PHE A 338 11.33 -13.30 -3.09
N ALA A 339 11.36 -14.61 -3.34
CA ALA A 339 10.29 -15.28 -4.10
C ALA A 339 8.97 -15.24 -3.33
N LEU A 340 8.99 -15.58 -2.02
CA LEU A 340 7.82 -15.50 -1.15
C LEU A 340 7.35 -14.06 -1.01
N GLN A 341 8.25 -13.13 -0.72
CA GLN A 341 7.94 -11.71 -0.63
C GLN A 341 7.24 -11.19 -1.90
N SER A 342 7.79 -11.52 -3.07
CA SER A 342 7.20 -11.13 -4.35
C SER A 342 5.82 -11.75 -4.58
N PHE A 343 5.61 -13.01 -4.17
CA PHE A 343 4.32 -13.67 -4.29
C PHE A 343 3.28 -13.05 -3.35
N VAL A 344 3.62 -12.88 -2.09
CA VAL A 344 2.71 -12.34 -1.06
C VAL A 344 2.28 -10.91 -1.41
N THR A 345 3.21 -10.04 -1.77
CA THR A 345 2.86 -8.66 -2.11
C THR A 345 2.07 -8.56 -3.41
N LYS A 346 2.47 -9.28 -4.46
CA LYS A 346 1.88 -9.11 -5.79
C LYS A 346 0.63 -9.95 -6.03
N GLN A 347 0.50 -11.10 -5.35
CA GLN A 347 -0.59 -12.05 -5.58
C GLN A 347 -1.55 -12.18 -4.40
N CYS A 348 -1.06 -12.02 -3.16
CA CYS A 348 -1.94 -11.96 -1.99
C CYS A 348 -2.35 -10.52 -1.64
N ASN A 349 -1.78 -9.50 -2.30
CA ASN A 349 -2.04 -8.11 -1.96
C ASN A 349 -1.82 -7.81 -0.47
N ALA A 350 -0.78 -8.39 0.11
CA ALA A 350 -0.44 -8.24 1.51
C ALA A 350 0.95 -7.61 1.67
N TRP A 351 1.09 -6.72 2.63
CA TRP A 351 2.38 -6.12 2.96
C TRP A 351 3.27 -7.18 3.60
N TYR A 352 4.44 -7.37 3.03
CA TYR A 352 5.36 -8.41 3.47
C TYR A 352 6.80 -7.99 3.20
N SER A 353 7.63 -8.06 4.22
CA SER A 353 9.07 -7.89 4.13
C SER A 353 9.74 -9.26 4.25
N ALA A 354 10.66 -9.58 3.36
CA ALA A 354 11.43 -10.81 3.48
C ALA A 354 12.40 -10.69 4.66
N GLU A 355 12.30 -11.62 5.59
CA GLU A 355 13.18 -11.68 6.77
C GLU A 355 14.58 -12.20 6.44
N ASP A 356 14.86 -12.58 5.20
CA ASP A 356 16.09 -13.29 4.77
C ASP A 356 17.41 -12.52 4.93
N ARG A 357 17.36 -11.25 5.31
CA ARG A 357 18.55 -10.44 5.63
C ARG A 357 18.57 -9.95 7.07
N SER A 358 17.52 -10.19 7.83
CA SER A 358 17.54 -9.86 9.25
C SER A 358 17.91 -11.08 10.08
N LEU A 359 18.75 -10.87 11.08
CA LEU A 359 19.16 -11.89 12.04
C LEU A 359 17.93 -12.52 12.74
N CYS A 360 16.85 -11.76 12.90
CA CYS A 360 15.60 -12.19 13.52
C CYS A 360 14.44 -11.34 13.00
N SER A 361 13.20 -11.82 13.18
CA SER A 361 12.00 -11.05 12.84
C SER A 361 11.74 -9.90 13.81
N TYR A 362 10.95 -8.90 13.37
CA TYR A 362 10.53 -7.81 14.25
C TYR A 362 9.79 -8.32 15.50
N ASP A 363 8.93 -9.33 15.35
CA ASP A 363 8.20 -9.92 16.48
C ASP A 363 9.15 -10.60 17.47
N GLN A 364 10.16 -11.33 16.97
CA GLN A 364 11.20 -11.91 17.81
C GLN A 364 12.02 -10.84 18.55
N LEU A 365 12.37 -9.72 17.88
CA LEU A 365 13.03 -8.60 18.53
C LEU A 365 12.14 -7.95 19.59
N LYS A 366 10.88 -7.74 19.30
CA LYS A 366 9.89 -7.20 20.24
C LYS A 366 9.72 -8.08 21.46
N ASP A 367 9.66 -9.40 21.26
CA ASP A 367 9.57 -10.38 22.35
C ASP A 367 10.85 -10.45 23.22
N CYS A 368 11.98 -9.98 22.67
CA CYS A 368 13.23 -9.81 23.42
C CYS A 368 13.31 -8.51 24.20
N GLY A 369 12.37 -7.57 23.99
CA GLY A 369 12.31 -6.30 24.69
C GLY A 369 12.22 -6.49 26.22
N VAL A 370 12.87 -5.61 26.96
CA VAL A 370 12.84 -5.58 28.43
C VAL A 370 12.43 -4.20 28.92
N ASP A 371 11.80 -4.15 30.10
CA ASP A 371 11.30 -2.89 30.70
C ASP A 371 12.37 -2.17 31.56
N TYR A 372 13.65 -2.52 31.43
CA TYR A 372 14.75 -1.91 32.18
C TYR A 372 15.89 -1.50 31.26
N GLY A 373 16.54 -0.38 31.60
CA GLY A 373 17.65 0.19 30.84
C GLY A 373 19.02 -0.12 31.43
N MET A 374 20.06 0.33 30.73
CA MET A 374 21.47 0.13 31.10
C MET A 374 21.78 0.65 32.53
N GLU A 375 21.24 1.81 32.93
CA GLU A 375 21.45 2.37 34.27
C GLU A 375 20.94 1.45 35.38
N GLU A 376 19.77 0.82 35.19
CA GLU A 376 19.24 -0.13 36.13
C GLU A 376 20.11 -1.39 36.22
N VAL A 377 20.60 -1.89 35.08
CA VAL A 377 21.52 -3.02 35.01
C VAL A 377 22.78 -2.75 35.84
N ILE A 378 23.39 -1.57 35.68
CA ILE A 378 24.56 -1.16 36.47
C ILE A 378 24.23 -1.04 37.95
N THR A 379 23.12 -0.41 38.30
CA THR A 379 22.67 -0.23 39.71
C THR A 379 22.40 -1.57 40.40
N LYS A 380 22.01 -2.62 39.67
CA LYS A 380 21.84 -3.99 40.21
C LYS A 380 23.17 -4.75 40.37
N GLY A 381 24.31 -4.13 40.02
CA GLY A 381 25.67 -4.67 40.22
C GLY A 381 26.25 -5.44 39.05
N TYR A 382 25.64 -5.34 37.86
CA TYR A 382 26.15 -5.95 36.63
C TYR A 382 27.17 -5.01 35.97
N ILE A 383 28.46 -5.34 36.08
CA ILE A 383 29.60 -4.51 35.65
C ILE A 383 30.47 -5.22 34.59
N ASP A 384 30.17 -6.48 34.26
CA ASP A 384 30.92 -7.27 33.29
C ASP A 384 30.29 -7.10 31.92
N TRP A 385 30.81 -6.18 31.12
CA TRP A 385 30.28 -5.86 29.81
C TRP A 385 31.20 -6.31 28.70
N TYR A 386 30.64 -6.78 27.62
CA TYR A 386 31.28 -7.06 26.35
C TYR A 386 30.95 -5.96 25.36
N LEU A 387 31.96 -5.53 24.59
CA LEU A 387 31.79 -4.47 23.61
C LEU A 387 31.99 -5.02 22.19
N GLY A 388 31.05 -4.78 21.32
CA GLY A 388 31.18 -4.96 19.89
C GLY A 388 31.15 -3.60 19.18
N VAL A 389 32.07 -3.38 18.24
CA VAL A 389 32.20 -2.11 17.51
C VAL A 389 32.23 -2.40 16.03
N ASP A 390 31.35 -1.71 15.28
CA ASP A 390 31.33 -1.69 13.82
C ASP A 390 31.42 -0.24 13.36
N LEU A 391 32.53 0.12 12.70
CA LEU A 391 32.79 1.49 12.26
C LEU A 391 32.65 1.61 10.74
N SER A 392 31.77 2.50 10.33
CA SER A 392 31.64 2.95 8.94
C SER A 392 32.37 4.28 8.73
N GLN A 393 32.77 4.59 7.49
CA GLN A 393 33.42 5.86 7.18
C GLN A 393 32.50 6.94 6.66
N THR A 394 31.52 6.60 5.80
CA THR A 394 30.80 7.64 5.03
C THR A 394 29.30 7.45 4.86
N LEU A 395 28.80 6.24 4.67
CA LEU A 395 27.42 6.02 4.23
C LEU A 395 26.57 5.16 5.15
N ASP A 396 27.17 4.28 5.94
CA ASP A 396 26.45 3.40 6.85
C ASP A 396 26.56 3.91 8.30
N LEU A 397 25.68 3.42 9.16
CA LEU A 397 25.76 3.67 10.59
C LEU A 397 27.05 3.07 11.16
N SER A 398 27.75 3.81 12.01
CA SER A 398 28.67 3.20 12.94
C SER A 398 27.93 2.78 14.17
N SER A 399 28.13 1.56 14.63
CA SER A 399 27.38 1.02 15.75
C SER A 399 28.29 0.41 16.81
N VAL A 400 27.90 0.64 18.06
CA VAL A 400 28.52 0.02 19.24
C VAL A 400 27.44 -0.76 19.97
N VAL A 401 27.73 -2.01 20.26
CA VAL A 401 26.85 -2.90 21.02
C VAL A 401 27.49 -3.24 22.34
N LEU A 402 26.77 -2.98 23.43
CA LEU A 402 27.12 -3.36 24.77
C LEU A 402 26.32 -4.59 25.21
N LEU A 403 27.00 -5.64 25.61
CA LEU A 403 26.40 -6.89 26.05
C LEU A 403 26.74 -7.18 27.50
N CYS A 404 25.75 -7.58 28.30
CA CYS A 404 25.96 -7.98 29.68
C CYS A 404 25.07 -9.17 30.03
N PHE A 405 25.63 -10.17 30.73
CA PHE A 405 24.82 -11.26 31.29
C PHE A 405 24.11 -10.77 32.55
N VAL A 406 22.79 -10.80 32.53
CA VAL A 406 21.94 -10.37 33.64
C VAL A 406 21.11 -11.52 34.19
N GLY A 407 20.58 -11.36 35.40
CA GLY A 407 19.65 -12.31 36.00
C GLY A 407 18.25 -11.74 36.11
N GLU A 408 17.27 -12.45 35.57
CA GLU A 408 15.86 -12.09 35.66
C GLU A 408 15.05 -13.05 36.51
N SER A 409 13.97 -12.55 37.09
CA SER A 409 12.93 -13.35 37.73
C SER A 409 12.12 -14.11 36.66
N LYS A 410 11.26 -15.01 37.10
CA LYS A 410 10.29 -15.71 36.25
C LYS A 410 9.31 -14.74 35.53
N THR A 411 9.13 -13.55 36.08
CA THR A 411 8.24 -12.50 35.53
C THR A 411 8.97 -11.42 34.72
N GLY A 412 10.26 -11.63 34.35
CA GLY A 412 11.05 -10.71 33.54
C GLY A 412 11.65 -9.52 34.31
N LYS A 413 11.51 -9.43 35.65
CA LYS A 413 12.13 -8.34 36.43
C LYS A 413 13.61 -8.58 36.63
N LEU A 414 14.43 -7.54 36.43
CA LEU A 414 15.86 -7.56 36.70
C LEU A 414 16.13 -7.77 38.22
N LEU A 415 16.92 -8.78 38.54
CA LEU A 415 17.34 -9.11 39.91
C LEU A 415 18.75 -8.54 40.15
N LYS A 416 19.12 -8.44 41.47
CA LYS A 416 20.52 -8.13 41.81
C LYS A 416 21.45 -9.24 41.36
N LYS A 417 22.70 -8.86 41.00
CA LYS A 417 23.77 -9.82 40.65
C LYS A 417 23.89 -10.89 41.77
N ASN A 418 24.07 -12.13 41.38
CA ASN A 418 24.18 -13.30 42.27
C ASN A 418 22.88 -13.71 43.01
N SER A 419 21.71 -13.25 42.58
CA SER A 419 20.45 -13.73 43.13
C SER A 419 20.26 -15.21 42.79
N PRO A 420 19.96 -16.10 43.75
CA PRO A 420 19.82 -17.54 43.53
C PRO A 420 18.58 -17.91 42.69
N ALA A 421 17.63 -16.99 42.57
CA ALA A 421 16.43 -17.16 41.73
C ALA A 421 16.57 -16.67 40.32
N ALA A 422 17.75 -16.20 39.91
CA ALA A 422 17.98 -15.57 38.61
C ALA A 422 18.01 -16.58 37.47
N ARG A 423 17.30 -16.29 36.40
CA ARG A 423 17.49 -16.89 35.08
C ARG A 423 18.47 -16.00 34.31
N HIS A 424 19.53 -16.58 33.79
CA HIS A 424 20.50 -15.82 33.01
C HIS A 424 19.94 -15.40 31.67
N ARG A 425 20.08 -14.12 31.34
CA ARG A 425 19.73 -13.50 30.07
C ARG A 425 20.89 -12.66 29.57
N LEU A 426 20.96 -12.46 28.27
CA LEU A 426 21.88 -11.52 27.65
C LEU A 426 21.13 -10.19 27.44
N PHE A 427 21.55 -9.16 28.17
CA PHE A 427 21.09 -7.79 27.95
C PHE A 427 21.97 -7.15 26.88
N MET A 428 21.33 -6.46 25.92
CA MET A 428 21.97 -5.78 24.82
C MET A 428 21.53 -4.32 24.80
N HIS A 429 22.50 -3.42 24.72
CA HIS A 429 22.28 -1.99 24.48
C HIS A 429 23.06 -1.57 23.25
N VAL A 430 22.39 -0.89 22.30
CA VAL A 430 22.98 -0.47 21.03
C VAL A 430 23.02 1.05 20.97
N MET A 431 24.16 1.58 20.57
CA MET A 431 24.34 3.00 20.23
C MET A 431 24.83 3.09 18.79
N SER A 432 24.27 4.01 18.02
CA SER A 432 24.65 4.21 16.62
C SER A 432 25.00 5.66 16.34
N TRP A 433 25.90 5.88 15.40
CA TRP A 433 26.33 7.22 14.97
C TRP A 433 26.14 7.35 13.46
N MET A 434 25.75 8.56 13.05
CA MET A 434 25.53 8.93 11.66
C MET A 434 26.09 10.33 11.39
N PRO A 435 26.67 10.60 10.21
CA PRO A 435 27.02 11.97 9.83
C PRO A 435 25.76 12.85 9.77
N GLU A 436 25.81 14.02 10.40
CA GLU A 436 24.65 14.93 10.51
C GLU A 436 24.05 15.29 9.14
N ASN A 437 24.89 15.61 8.16
CA ASN A 437 24.44 15.98 6.81
C ASN A 437 23.86 14.80 6.01
N LYS A 438 24.01 13.56 6.49
CA LYS A 438 23.46 12.36 5.83
C LYS A 438 22.11 11.93 6.41
N LEU A 439 21.68 12.49 7.53
CA LEU A 439 20.43 12.10 8.20
C LEU A 439 19.23 12.14 7.24
N GLN A 440 19.05 13.24 6.52
CA GLN A 440 17.93 13.39 5.61
C GLN A 440 18.00 12.41 4.43
N ALA A 441 19.18 12.16 3.89
CA ALA A 441 19.40 11.20 2.82
C ALA A 441 19.07 9.76 3.26
N HIS A 442 19.41 9.40 4.51
CA HIS A 442 19.04 8.10 5.10
C HIS A 442 17.53 7.97 5.31
N ILE A 443 16.88 8.99 5.85
CA ILE A 443 15.41 9.01 5.99
C ILE A 443 14.74 8.77 4.64
N GLU A 444 15.20 9.45 3.59
CA GLU A 444 14.64 9.29 2.24
C GLU A 444 14.94 7.93 1.61
N LYS A 445 16.14 7.38 1.82
CA LYS A 445 16.58 6.09 1.29
C LYS A 445 15.88 4.93 1.99
N ASP A 446 15.89 4.92 3.31
CA ASP A 446 15.48 3.79 4.13
C ASP A 446 13.99 3.85 4.49
N LYS A 447 13.35 5.03 4.28
CA LYS A 447 11.94 5.30 4.63
C LYS A 447 11.66 5.06 6.11
N PHE A 448 12.62 5.43 6.96
CA PHE A 448 12.58 5.26 8.41
C PHE A 448 12.84 6.59 9.11
N SER A 449 12.09 6.87 10.20
CA SER A 449 12.22 8.12 10.97
C SER A 449 13.37 8.03 11.96
N TYR A 450 14.59 8.25 11.49
CA TYR A 450 15.77 8.29 12.34
C TYR A 450 15.75 9.43 13.37
N THR A 451 15.02 10.51 13.09
CA THR A 451 14.90 11.69 13.97
C THR A 451 14.33 11.37 15.33
N ASP A 452 13.47 10.34 15.43
CA ASP A 452 12.84 9.92 16.69
C ASP A 452 13.84 9.29 17.68
N TYR A 453 15.02 8.91 17.19
CA TYR A 453 16.08 8.21 17.97
C TYR A 453 17.30 9.08 18.21
N VAL A 454 17.35 10.30 17.64
CA VAL A 454 18.47 11.23 17.82
C VAL A 454 18.55 11.67 19.28
N GLY A 455 19.74 11.47 19.88
CA GLY A 455 20.01 11.80 21.29
C GLY A 455 19.72 10.67 22.29
N THR A 456 19.13 9.56 21.84
CA THR A 456 18.90 8.36 22.67
C THR A 456 19.76 7.19 22.21
N GLU A 457 19.41 6.56 21.09
CA GLU A 457 20.16 5.44 20.49
C GLU A 457 20.94 5.85 19.24
N LEU A 458 20.62 7.00 18.63
CA LEU A 458 21.30 7.56 17.48
C LEU A 458 21.97 8.90 17.81
N PHE A 459 23.25 9.02 17.52
CA PHE A 459 24.04 10.23 17.72
C PHE A 459 24.51 10.79 16.37
N LEU A 460 24.38 12.10 16.21
CA LEU A 460 24.84 12.78 15.00
C LEU A 460 26.31 13.20 15.15
N CYS A 461 27.11 12.92 14.13
CA CYS A 461 28.51 13.27 14.07
C CYS A 461 28.77 14.48 13.18
N ASN A 462 29.64 15.37 13.63
CA ASN A 462 30.03 16.60 12.92
C ASN A 462 31.43 16.48 12.25
N GLY A 463 31.96 15.29 12.08
CA GLY A 463 33.24 15.07 11.41
C GLY A 463 33.25 15.62 9.99
N ALA A 464 34.33 16.30 9.59
CA ALA A 464 34.48 16.98 8.28
C ALA A 464 33.29 17.90 7.91
N GLY A 465 32.77 18.64 8.90
CA GLY A 465 31.63 19.53 8.71
C GLY A 465 30.27 18.82 8.59
N GLY A 466 30.16 17.61 9.15
CA GLY A 466 28.94 16.80 9.17
C GLY A 466 28.82 15.79 8.03
N ASP A 467 29.86 15.60 7.22
CA ASP A 467 29.82 14.67 6.08
C ASP A 467 30.39 13.28 6.40
N ASN A 468 31.19 13.16 7.46
CA ASN A 468 31.85 11.90 7.86
C ASN A 468 31.54 11.54 9.32
N ILE A 469 31.71 10.26 9.64
CA ILE A 469 31.71 9.78 11.03
C ILE A 469 32.92 10.37 11.78
N ASP A 470 32.67 10.95 12.94
CA ASP A 470 33.71 11.43 13.85
C ASP A 470 34.09 10.30 14.80
N THR A 471 35.07 9.48 14.40
CA THR A 471 35.55 8.36 15.21
C THR A 471 36.09 8.83 16.59
N PRO A 472 36.86 9.93 16.72
CA PRO A 472 37.20 10.52 18.02
C PRO A 472 36.00 10.76 18.92
N GLN A 473 34.90 11.32 18.43
CA GLN A 473 33.66 11.55 19.18
C GLN A 473 33.09 10.25 19.74
N ILE A 474 33.10 9.17 18.94
CA ILE A 474 32.63 7.84 19.38
C ILE A 474 33.50 7.35 20.54
N PHE A 475 34.82 7.41 20.40
CA PHE A 475 35.74 6.97 21.44
C PHE A 475 35.68 7.82 22.72
N GLU A 476 35.41 9.12 22.61
CA GLU A 476 35.25 10.00 23.77
C GLU A 476 33.97 9.64 24.56
N GLN A 477 32.87 9.32 23.86
CA GLN A 477 31.65 8.84 24.51
C GLN A 477 31.85 7.48 25.17
N LEU A 478 32.56 6.55 24.52
CA LEU A 478 32.91 5.26 25.10
C LEU A 478 33.84 5.39 26.30
N ASP A 479 34.82 6.32 26.28
CA ASP A 479 35.68 6.59 27.43
C ASP A 479 34.89 7.18 28.60
N THR A 480 33.89 7.97 28.34
CA THR A 480 32.96 8.46 29.36
C THR A 480 32.21 7.30 30.04
N LEU A 481 31.67 6.37 29.26
CA LEU A 481 31.03 5.14 29.81
C LEU A 481 32.05 4.30 30.61
N ARG A 482 33.29 4.17 30.15
CA ARG A 482 34.36 3.49 30.87
C ARG A 482 34.66 4.14 32.22
N LYS A 483 34.74 5.47 32.27
CA LYS A 483 34.97 6.22 33.52
C LYS A 483 33.80 6.08 34.52
N CYS A 484 32.62 5.80 34.05
CA CYS A 484 31.46 5.47 34.89
C CYS A 484 31.48 4.02 35.42
N GLN A 485 32.61 3.30 35.33
CA GLN A 485 32.78 1.91 35.76
C GLN A 485 31.95 0.86 35.03
N VAL A 486 31.53 1.17 33.82
CA VAL A 486 30.78 0.25 32.97
C VAL A 486 31.66 -0.86 32.37
N PHE A 487 33.00 -0.63 32.28
CA PHE A 487 33.95 -1.59 31.70
C PHE A 487 35.09 -1.90 32.61
N LEU A 488 35.32 -3.18 32.93
CA LEU A 488 36.49 -3.70 33.63
C LEU A 488 37.39 -4.62 32.78
N GLY A 489 37.23 -4.66 31.48
CA GLY A 489 37.96 -5.55 30.59
C GLY A 489 38.74 -4.82 29.47
N ASN A 490 40.08 -5.06 29.39
CA ASN A 490 40.91 -4.61 28.29
C ASN A 490 41.04 -5.73 27.26
N SER A 491 40.38 -5.59 26.10
CA SER A 491 40.94 -6.11 24.83
C SER A 491 40.16 -5.49 23.68
N PHE A 492 40.82 -4.60 22.97
CA PHE A 492 40.41 -4.18 21.64
C PHE A 492 41.15 -5.07 20.64
N ASP A 493 40.44 -5.98 19.98
CA ASP A 493 40.90 -6.57 18.72
C ASP A 493 40.20 -5.79 17.60
N CYS A 494 40.93 -4.89 16.96
CA CYS A 494 40.56 -4.29 15.70
C CYS A 494 41.13 -5.20 14.58
N GLN A 495 40.26 -5.89 13.86
CA GLN A 495 40.56 -6.38 12.51
C GLN A 495 40.00 -5.43 11.46
#